data_6236d046dac2e52fb1d3f18bfa208f5e
#
_entry.id   6236d046dac2e52fb1d3f18bfa208f5e
#
_cell.length_a   1.000
_cell.length_b   1.000
_cell.length_c   1.000
_cell.angle_alpha   90.00
_cell.angle_beta   90.00
_cell.angle_gamma   90.00
#
_symmetry.space_group_name_H-M   'P 1'
#
loop_
_entity.id
_entity.type
_entity.pdbx_description
1 polymer ?
#
loop_
_entity_poly.entity_id
_entity_poly.type
_entity_poly.pdbx_seq_one_letter_code
_entity_poly.pdbx_strand_id
1 'polypeptide(L)'
;MNNLQLIEQVLYYIDEHISEPITFEHLAETFGYSAFHFHRIFSTVTEQTITDYMKKRRLTLAHMQLCETEKTVTEIALSNGFNSIQSFNRIFKDTFGMTPLEARKRKPKITYRSVETIVTGYTKRVYMEGEFSLTPHFEERDEFLLVGYRGHTRDGFGVIGEAWYNLKMNMTKIARKNPNTMYGFEDYMEEFSSDPL
;
A
#
# COMPACT_ATOMS: atom_id res chain seq x y z
N MET A 1 -18.07 2.18 4.13
CA MET A 1 -16.86 1.49 4.66
C MET A 1 -15.70 2.45 4.47
N ASN A 2 -14.90 2.72 5.50
CA ASN A 2 -13.73 3.58 5.32
C ASN A 2 -12.55 2.78 4.71
N ASN A 3 -11.56 3.49 4.17
CA ASN A 3 -10.42 2.86 3.49
C ASN A 3 -9.64 1.87 4.37
N LEU A 4 -9.55 2.14 5.67
CA LEU A 4 -8.85 1.27 6.61
C LEU A 4 -9.60 -0.05 6.82
N GLN A 5 -10.91 0.01 7.02
CA GLN A 5 -11.76 -1.19 7.16
C GLN A 5 -11.75 -2.04 5.88
N LEU A 6 -11.77 -1.38 4.71
CA LEU A 6 -11.63 -2.07 3.43
C LEU A 6 -10.31 -2.85 3.38
N ILE A 7 -9.20 -2.19 3.65
CA ILE A 7 -7.88 -2.82 3.55
C ILE A 7 -7.72 -3.93 4.59
N GLU A 8 -8.22 -3.75 5.80
CA GLU A 8 -8.24 -4.81 6.81
C GLU A 8 -8.94 -6.08 6.29
N GLN A 9 -10.13 -5.94 5.70
CA GLN A 9 -10.85 -7.06 5.09
C GLN A 9 -10.10 -7.69 3.92
N VAL A 10 -9.47 -6.86 3.07
CA VAL A 10 -8.63 -7.32 1.95
C VAL A 10 -7.44 -8.14 2.46
N LEU A 11 -6.76 -7.68 3.50
CA LEU A 11 -5.62 -8.38 4.07
C LEU A 11 -6.01 -9.73 4.67
N TYR A 12 -7.14 -9.82 5.38
CA TYR A 12 -7.67 -11.10 5.86
C TYR A 12 -8.08 -12.02 4.72
N TYR A 13 -8.76 -11.49 3.69
CA TYR A 13 -9.11 -12.26 2.51
C TYR A 13 -7.86 -12.84 1.81
N ILE A 14 -6.82 -12.04 1.65
CA ILE A 14 -5.55 -12.52 1.08
C ILE A 14 -4.95 -13.63 1.95
N ASP A 15 -4.95 -13.49 3.26
CA ASP A 15 -4.40 -14.51 4.17
C ASP A 15 -5.14 -15.84 4.10
N GLU A 16 -6.46 -15.81 3.98
CA GLU A 16 -7.31 -17.00 3.84
C GLU A 16 -7.10 -17.72 2.50
N HIS A 17 -6.84 -16.96 1.42
CA HIS A 17 -6.73 -17.48 0.06
C HIS A 17 -5.29 -17.44 -0.50
N ILE A 18 -4.27 -17.32 0.36
CA ILE A 18 -2.88 -17.06 -0.04
C ILE A 18 -2.29 -18.14 -0.95
N SER A 19 -2.77 -19.38 -0.85
CA SER A 19 -2.34 -20.51 -1.68
C SER A 19 -2.98 -20.53 -3.06
N GLU A 20 -4.01 -19.72 -3.28
CA GLU A 20 -4.74 -19.65 -4.53
C GLU A 20 -4.07 -18.67 -5.51
N PRO A 21 -4.32 -18.79 -6.82
CA PRO A 21 -3.82 -17.85 -7.82
C PRO A 21 -4.64 -16.54 -7.82
N ILE A 22 -4.58 -15.79 -6.70
CA ILE A 22 -5.25 -14.51 -6.59
C ILE A 22 -4.52 -13.48 -7.45
N THR A 23 -5.26 -12.77 -8.30
CA THR A 23 -4.76 -11.61 -9.04
C THR A 23 -5.24 -10.31 -8.39
N PHE A 24 -4.55 -9.24 -8.71
CA PHE A 24 -4.91 -7.91 -8.26
C PHE A 24 -6.30 -7.48 -8.77
N GLU A 25 -6.58 -7.78 -10.05
CA GLU A 25 -7.85 -7.49 -10.71
C GLU A 25 -9.01 -8.22 -10.03
N HIS A 26 -8.80 -9.50 -9.70
CA HIS A 26 -9.79 -10.29 -8.98
C HIS A 26 -10.11 -9.70 -7.59
N LEU A 27 -9.09 -9.23 -6.86
CA LEU A 27 -9.31 -8.57 -5.58
C LEU A 27 -10.10 -7.27 -5.74
N ALA A 28 -9.73 -6.42 -6.70
CA ALA A 28 -10.43 -5.17 -6.94
C ALA A 28 -11.92 -5.42 -7.26
N GLU A 29 -12.20 -6.38 -8.14
CA GLU A 29 -13.55 -6.78 -8.51
C GLU A 29 -14.33 -7.35 -7.33
N THR A 30 -13.72 -8.25 -6.55
CA THR A 30 -14.35 -8.87 -5.36
C THR A 30 -14.81 -7.82 -4.34
N PHE A 31 -14.04 -6.76 -4.17
CA PHE A 31 -14.36 -5.68 -3.24
C PHE A 31 -15.14 -4.51 -3.88
N GLY A 32 -15.49 -4.60 -5.16
CA GLY A 32 -16.33 -3.61 -5.86
C GLY A 32 -15.61 -2.30 -6.20
N TYR A 33 -14.30 -2.35 -6.44
CA TYR A 33 -13.50 -1.18 -6.76
C TYR A 33 -12.87 -1.30 -8.16
N SER A 34 -12.65 -0.16 -8.81
CA SER A 34 -11.78 -0.14 -9.99
C SER A 34 -10.34 -0.49 -9.59
N ALA A 35 -9.61 -1.18 -10.46
CA ALA A 35 -8.23 -1.58 -10.22
C ALA A 35 -7.34 -0.41 -9.77
N PHE A 36 -7.50 0.74 -10.43
CA PHE A 36 -6.75 1.95 -10.11
C PHE A 36 -7.01 2.48 -8.70
N HIS A 37 -8.28 2.63 -8.33
CA HIS A 37 -8.68 3.16 -7.02
C HIS A 37 -8.26 2.19 -5.90
N PHE A 38 -8.45 0.90 -6.13
CA PHE A 38 -8.05 -0.15 -5.20
C PHE A 38 -6.54 -0.16 -4.94
N HIS A 39 -5.72 -0.05 -6.01
CA HIS A 39 -4.26 0.05 -5.87
C HIS A 39 -3.84 1.25 -5.02
N ARG A 40 -4.45 2.41 -5.27
CA ARG A 40 -4.16 3.64 -4.51
C ARG A 40 -4.47 3.47 -3.02
N ILE A 41 -5.68 2.98 -2.68
CA ILE A 41 -6.07 2.77 -1.30
C ILE A 41 -5.12 1.77 -0.63
N PHE A 42 -4.87 0.64 -1.28
CA PHE A 42 -4.00 -0.41 -0.73
C PHE A 42 -2.59 0.11 -0.45
N SER A 43 -1.99 0.76 -1.43
CA SER A 43 -0.62 1.29 -1.29
C SER A 43 -0.52 2.39 -0.23
N THR A 44 -1.55 3.23 -0.09
CA THR A 44 -1.58 4.27 0.95
C THR A 44 -1.61 3.67 2.35
N VAL A 45 -2.40 2.62 2.57
CA VAL A 45 -2.54 2.00 3.90
C VAL A 45 -1.36 1.10 4.25
N THR A 46 -0.92 0.28 3.27
CA THR A 46 0.09 -0.77 3.52
C THR A 46 1.53 -0.35 3.22
N GLU A 47 1.74 0.77 2.51
CA GLU A 47 3.03 1.30 2.02
C GLU A 47 3.73 0.35 1.03
N GLN A 48 2.98 -0.51 0.36
CA GLN A 48 3.52 -1.45 -0.62
C GLN A 48 2.46 -1.84 -1.65
N THR A 49 2.89 -2.42 -2.76
CA THR A 49 1.94 -2.97 -3.74
C THR A 49 1.30 -4.25 -3.21
N ILE A 50 0.11 -4.58 -3.71
CA ILE A 50 -0.56 -5.86 -3.38
C ILE A 50 0.32 -7.05 -3.76
N THR A 51 0.96 -6.99 -4.92
CA THR A 51 1.85 -8.05 -5.41
C THR A 51 3.03 -8.27 -4.46
N ASP A 52 3.65 -7.19 -3.98
CA ASP A 52 4.75 -7.28 -3.01
C ASP A 52 4.27 -7.79 -1.65
N TYR A 53 3.08 -7.35 -1.21
CA TYR A 53 2.47 -7.85 0.01
C TYR A 53 2.25 -9.36 -0.06
N MET A 54 1.56 -9.84 -1.10
CA MET A 54 1.28 -11.27 -1.29
C MET A 54 2.56 -12.10 -1.37
N LYS A 55 3.56 -11.62 -2.12
CA LYS A 55 4.87 -12.28 -2.21
C LYS A 55 5.53 -12.41 -0.84
N LYS A 56 5.59 -11.32 -0.08
CA LYS A 56 6.17 -11.33 1.28
C LYS A 56 5.37 -12.24 2.22
N ARG A 57 4.04 -12.22 2.12
CA ARG A 57 3.17 -13.06 2.95
C ARG A 57 3.38 -14.54 2.68
N ARG A 58 3.41 -14.95 1.41
CA ARG A 58 3.72 -16.33 1.00
C ARG A 58 5.07 -16.80 1.52
N LEU A 59 6.10 -15.96 1.43
CA LEU A 59 7.43 -16.27 1.97
C LEU A 59 7.43 -16.40 3.49
N THR A 60 6.68 -15.55 4.18
CA THR A 60 6.51 -15.60 5.64
C THR A 60 5.90 -16.92 6.08
N LEU A 61 4.78 -17.33 5.46
CA LEU A 61 4.12 -18.59 5.77
C LEU A 61 5.02 -19.80 5.45
N ALA A 62 5.72 -19.75 4.32
CA ALA A 62 6.68 -20.79 3.96
C ALA A 62 7.81 -20.88 4.99
N HIS A 63 8.32 -19.75 5.50
CA HIS A 63 9.33 -19.75 6.56
C HIS A 63 8.80 -20.38 7.85
N MET A 64 7.59 -20.05 8.28
CA MET A 64 6.96 -20.66 9.46
C MET A 64 6.84 -22.17 9.28
N GLN A 65 6.31 -22.63 8.14
CA GLN A 65 6.20 -24.07 7.84
C GLN A 65 7.54 -24.79 7.80
N LEU A 66 8.60 -24.15 7.29
CA LEU A 66 9.96 -24.71 7.32
C LEU A 66 10.47 -24.93 8.75
N CYS A 67 10.15 -24.05 9.67
CA CYS A 67 10.59 -24.11 11.07
C CYS A 67 9.76 -25.06 11.93
N GLU A 68 8.48 -25.24 11.59
CA GLU A 68 7.47 -25.88 12.45
C GLU A 68 7.03 -27.27 11.95
N THR A 69 7.29 -27.60 10.68
CA THR A 69 6.83 -28.85 10.08
C THR A 69 7.95 -29.64 9.42
N GLU A 70 7.70 -30.94 9.22
CA GLU A 70 8.59 -31.83 8.48
C GLU A 70 8.30 -31.89 6.96
N LYS A 71 7.38 -31.06 6.45
CA LYS A 71 7.07 -31.01 5.01
C LYS A 71 8.33 -30.70 4.21
N THR A 72 8.45 -31.29 3.04
CA THR A 72 9.58 -31.01 2.14
C THR A 72 9.57 -29.54 1.67
N VAL A 73 10.73 -29.02 1.30
CA VAL A 73 10.84 -27.66 0.74
C VAL A 73 9.98 -27.50 -0.50
N THR A 74 9.85 -28.56 -1.32
CA THR A 74 9.01 -28.58 -2.51
C THR A 74 7.52 -28.47 -2.17
N GLU A 75 7.03 -29.26 -1.23
CA GLU A 75 5.64 -29.20 -0.75
C GLU A 75 5.30 -27.81 -0.20
N ILE A 76 6.22 -27.25 0.62
CA ILE A 76 6.03 -25.90 1.17
C ILE A 76 6.00 -24.84 0.06
N ALA A 77 6.90 -24.91 -0.92
CA ALA A 77 6.90 -23.97 -2.02
C ALA A 77 5.57 -24.00 -2.80
N LEU A 78 5.11 -25.19 -3.17
CA LEU A 78 3.87 -25.37 -3.94
C LEU A 78 2.64 -24.97 -3.13
N SER A 79 2.54 -25.37 -1.85
CA SER A 79 1.40 -25.02 -0.99
C SER A 79 1.32 -23.52 -0.67
N ASN A 80 2.39 -22.76 -0.86
CA ASN A 80 2.40 -21.31 -0.70
C ASN A 80 2.34 -20.56 -2.05
N GLY A 81 1.90 -21.23 -3.13
CA GLY A 81 1.62 -20.60 -4.42
C GLY A 81 2.84 -20.23 -5.25
N PHE A 82 3.99 -20.93 -5.05
CA PHE A 82 5.13 -20.79 -5.95
C PHE A 82 5.09 -21.82 -7.07
N ASN A 83 5.24 -21.36 -8.33
CA ASN A 83 5.15 -22.23 -9.50
C ASN A 83 6.37 -23.14 -9.71
N SER A 84 7.50 -22.83 -9.05
CA SER A 84 8.71 -23.67 -9.12
C SER A 84 9.56 -23.54 -7.87
N ILE A 85 10.22 -24.63 -7.52
CA ILE A 85 11.17 -24.68 -6.42
C ILE A 85 12.39 -23.78 -6.65
N GLN A 86 12.82 -23.62 -7.92
CA GLN A 86 13.95 -22.77 -8.26
C GLN A 86 13.62 -21.30 -8.00
N SER A 87 12.45 -20.85 -8.43
CA SER A 87 11.97 -19.50 -8.17
C SER A 87 11.80 -19.25 -6.67
N PHE A 88 11.21 -20.21 -5.95
CA PHE A 88 11.06 -20.13 -4.49
C PHE A 88 12.42 -19.98 -3.79
N ASN A 89 13.38 -20.88 -4.06
CA ASN A 89 14.70 -20.84 -3.43
C ASN A 89 15.42 -19.52 -3.64
N ARG A 90 15.38 -18.99 -4.87
CA ARG A 90 15.99 -17.70 -5.20
C ARG A 90 15.34 -16.57 -4.40
N ILE A 91 14.01 -16.44 -4.49
CA ILE A 91 13.28 -15.35 -3.85
C ILE A 91 13.36 -15.44 -2.33
N PHE A 92 13.33 -16.65 -1.77
CA PHE A 92 13.49 -16.88 -0.34
C PHE A 92 14.87 -16.43 0.15
N LYS A 93 15.93 -16.82 -0.58
CA LYS A 93 17.30 -16.39 -0.26
C LYS A 93 17.50 -14.88 -0.38
N ASP A 94 16.96 -14.28 -1.44
CA ASP A 94 17.02 -12.83 -1.65
C ASP A 94 16.30 -12.06 -0.53
N THR A 95 15.21 -12.62 0.01
CA THR A 95 14.41 -11.98 1.06
C THR A 95 15.00 -12.17 2.46
N PHE A 96 15.46 -13.37 2.79
CA PHE A 96 15.88 -13.72 4.16
C PHE A 96 17.40 -13.87 4.33
N GLY A 97 18.17 -13.72 3.26
CA GLY A 97 19.62 -13.86 3.28
C GLY A 97 20.12 -15.30 3.50
N MET A 98 19.23 -16.28 3.49
CA MET A 98 19.54 -17.70 3.73
C MET A 98 18.65 -18.61 2.87
N THR A 99 19.10 -19.83 2.64
CA THR A 99 18.32 -20.83 1.92
C THR A 99 17.19 -21.41 2.79
N PRO A 100 16.13 -22.00 2.20
CA PRO A 100 15.07 -22.67 2.95
C PRO A 100 15.58 -23.78 3.86
N LEU A 101 16.58 -24.56 3.42
CA LEU A 101 17.20 -25.62 4.23
C LEU A 101 17.98 -25.05 5.42
N GLU A 102 18.67 -23.92 5.24
CA GLU A 102 19.33 -23.23 6.35
C GLU A 102 18.32 -22.67 7.35
N ALA A 103 17.21 -22.08 6.87
CA ALA A 103 16.12 -21.60 7.72
C ALA A 103 15.54 -22.76 8.58
N ARG A 104 15.30 -23.92 7.98
CA ARG A 104 14.85 -25.13 8.71
C ARG A 104 15.82 -25.54 9.82
N LYS A 105 17.12 -25.55 9.52
CA LYS A 105 18.14 -25.95 10.51
C LYS A 105 18.32 -24.95 11.63
N ARG A 106 18.34 -23.67 11.30
CA ARG A 106 18.63 -22.57 12.24
C ARG A 106 17.42 -22.10 13.02
N LYS A 107 16.21 -22.29 12.48
CA LYS A 107 14.93 -21.82 13.02
C LYS A 107 14.98 -20.35 13.50
N PRO A 108 15.43 -19.42 12.65
CA PRO A 108 15.62 -18.04 13.07
C PRO A 108 14.29 -17.42 13.44
N LYS A 109 14.26 -16.61 14.49
CA LYS A 109 13.10 -15.75 14.77
C LYS A 109 13.07 -14.61 13.77
N ILE A 110 12.01 -14.53 12.99
CA ILE A 110 11.76 -13.43 12.05
C ILE A 110 10.54 -12.68 12.53
N THR A 111 10.64 -11.36 12.55
CA THR A 111 9.51 -10.51 12.88
C THR A 111 8.65 -10.32 11.64
N TYR A 112 7.39 -10.68 11.74
CA TYR A 112 6.40 -10.54 10.68
C TYR A 112 5.48 -9.36 10.97
N ARG A 113 5.11 -8.62 9.92
CA ARG A 113 4.05 -7.63 10.03
C ARG A 113 2.70 -8.37 9.91
N SER A 114 1.99 -8.47 11.02
CA SER A 114 0.61 -8.98 11.01
C SER A 114 -0.35 -7.92 10.43
N VAL A 115 -1.57 -8.34 10.11
CA VAL A 115 -2.64 -7.42 9.67
C VAL A 115 -2.82 -6.32 10.71
N GLU A 116 -2.89 -6.67 12.00
CA GLU A 116 -3.03 -5.71 13.10
C GLU A 116 -1.86 -4.72 13.16
N THR A 117 -0.63 -5.19 12.91
CA THR A 117 0.54 -4.30 12.87
C THR A 117 0.45 -3.29 11.73
N ILE A 118 -0.04 -3.70 10.56
CA ILE A 118 -0.22 -2.83 9.39
C ILE A 118 -1.31 -1.79 9.69
N VAL A 119 -2.46 -2.24 10.17
CA VAL A 119 -3.62 -1.40 10.52
C VAL A 119 -3.25 -0.41 11.62
N THR A 120 -2.63 -0.89 12.71
CA THR A 120 -2.17 -0.03 13.81
C THR A 120 -1.11 0.97 13.35
N GLY A 121 -0.18 0.54 12.50
CA GLY A 121 0.85 1.42 11.93
C GLY A 121 0.25 2.55 11.08
N TYR A 122 -0.73 2.25 10.25
CA TYR A 122 -1.46 3.27 9.49
C TYR A 122 -2.23 4.22 10.41
N THR A 123 -3.00 3.67 11.35
CA THR A 123 -3.74 4.46 12.33
C THR A 123 -2.81 5.40 13.10
N LYS A 124 -1.68 4.89 13.58
CA LYS A 124 -0.68 5.70 14.29
C LYS A 124 -0.14 6.85 13.42
N ARG A 125 0.17 6.59 12.14
CA ARG A 125 0.62 7.65 11.23
C ARG A 125 -0.43 8.73 11.03
N VAL A 126 -1.68 8.30 10.75
CA VAL A 126 -2.79 9.23 10.52
C VAL A 126 -3.12 10.07 11.75
N TYR A 127 -3.09 9.46 12.95
CA TYR A 127 -3.49 10.16 14.19
C TYR A 127 -2.33 10.81 14.95
N MET A 128 -1.08 10.39 14.75
CA MET A 128 0.07 10.98 15.46
C MET A 128 0.83 12.06 14.66
N GLU A 129 0.69 12.09 13.34
CA GLU A 129 1.34 13.12 12.50
C GLU A 129 0.50 14.40 12.34
N GLY A 130 -0.66 14.46 12.94
CA GLY A 130 -1.51 15.65 12.96
C GLY A 130 -2.91 15.33 13.45
N GLU A 131 -3.53 16.26 14.13
CA GLU A 131 -4.96 16.26 14.40
C GLU A 131 -5.74 16.39 13.07
N PHE A 132 -5.76 15.31 12.27
CA PHE A 132 -6.65 15.26 11.12
C PHE A 132 -8.06 14.93 11.60
N SER A 133 -8.83 15.96 11.87
CA SER A 133 -10.28 15.82 11.89
C SER A 133 -10.72 15.41 10.49
N LEU A 134 -11.22 14.19 10.34
CA LEU A 134 -11.88 13.72 9.11
C LEU A 134 -13.29 14.33 8.95
N THR A 135 -13.67 15.21 9.84
CA THR A 135 -14.91 15.94 9.75
C THR A 135 -14.73 17.05 8.70
N PRO A 136 -15.46 17.03 7.58
CA PRO A 136 -15.34 18.07 6.59
C PRO A 136 -15.69 19.42 7.24
N HIS A 137 -14.79 20.37 7.11
CA HIS A 137 -14.99 21.72 7.55
C HIS A 137 -15.29 22.58 6.32
N PHE A 138 -16.46 23.22 6.31
CA PHE A 138 -16.88 24.12 5.26
C PHE A 138 -16.62 25.55 5.73
N GLU A 139 -15.90 26.30 4.92
CA GLU A 139 -15.58 27.70 5.19
C GLU A 139 -15.85 28.52 3.94
N GLU A 140 -16.70 29.51 4.05
CA GLU A 140 -16.88 30.51 3.01
C GLU A 140 -15.81 31.59 3.18
N ARG A 141 -15.11 31.89 2.11
CA ARG A 141 -14.08 32.94 2.07
C ARG A 141 -14.33 33.86 0.91
N ASP A 142 -13.95 35.13 1.11
CA ASP A 142 -13.84 36.08 0.03
C ASP A 142 -12.87 35.57 -1.05
N GLU A 143 -12.98 36.15 -2.24
CA GLU A 143 -12.11 35.83 -3.37
C GLU A 143 -10.63 35.99 -2.99
N PHE A 144 -9.82 34.96 -3.25
CA PHE A 144 -8.38 34.97 -2.98
C PHE A 144 -7.59 34.36 -4.14
N LEU A 145 -6.35 34.80 -4.28
CA LEU A 145 -5.43 34.31 -5.31
C LEU A 145 -4.64 33.12 -4.81
N LEU A 146 -4.58 32.07 -5.62
CA LEU A 146 -3.74 30.92 -5.42
C LEU A 146 -2.54 30.96 -6.36
N VAL A 147 -1.37 30.69 -5.81
CA VAL A 147 -0.14 30.50 -6.56
C VAL A 147 0.44 29.15 -6.20
N GLY A 148 0.70 28.33 -7.21
CA GLY A 148 1.18 26.96 -6.95
C GLY A 148 1.73 26.29 -8.20
N TYR A 149 2.05 25.01 -8.04
CA TYR A 149 2.47 24.14 -9.12
C TYR A 149 1.33 23.20 -9.48
N ARG A 150 1.17 22.98 -10.77
CA ARG A 150 0.15 22.08 -11.33
C ARG A 150 0.85 20.86 -11.94
N GLY A 151 0.27 19.68 -11.74
CA GLY A 151 0.69 18.44 -12.39
C GLY A 151 -0.53 17.59 -12.74
N HIS A 152 -0.39 16.74 -13.74
CA HIS A 152 -1.45 15.81 -14.15
C HIS A 152 -1.13 14.42 -13.61
N THR A 153 -2.09 13.79 -12.93
CA THR A 153 -1.96 12.41 -12.41
C THR A 153 -1.84 11.35 -13.52
N ARG A 154 -2.13 11.71 -14.78
CA ARG A 154 -1.82 10.88 -15.96
C ARG A 154 -0.33 10.55 -16.06
N ASP A 155 0.54 11.41 -15.54
CA ASP A 155 2.01 11.25 -15.53
C ASP A 155 2.47 10.42 -14.31
N GLY A 156 1.53 9.86 -13.56
CA GLY A 156 1.77 9.10 -12.33
C GLY A 156 1.69 9.94 -11.07
N PHE A 157 1.54 9.28 -9.91
CA PHE A 157 1.35 9.96 -8.62
C PHE A 157 2.61 10.67 -8.09
N GLY A 158 3.79 10.38 -8.63
CA GLY A 158 5.03 11.10 -8.32
C GLY A 158 4.91 12.61 -8.55
N VAL A 159 4.09 13.00 -9.53
CA VAL A 159 3.76 14.39 -9.86
C VAL A 159 3.25 15.19 -8.64
N ILE A 160 2.44 14.57 -7.78
CA ILE A 160 1.91 15.25 -6.58
C ILE A 160 3.05 15.60 -5.62
N GLY A 161 3.94 14.64 -5.34
CA GLY A 161 5.11 14.86 -4.50
C GLY A 161 6.06 15.91 -5.09
N GLU A 162 6.27 15.87 -6.40
CA GLU A 162 7.09 16.84 -7.13
C GLU A 162 6.50 18.26 -7.08
N ALA A 163 5.18 18.40 -7.27
CA ALA A 163 4.48 19.68 -7.15
C ALA A 163 4.63 20.28 -5.74
N TRP A 164 4.48 19.48 -4.70
CA TRP A 164 4.70 19.90 -3.31
C TRP A 164 6.14 20.27 -3.04
N TYR A 165 7.10 19.49 -3.54
CA TYR A 165 8.52 19.79 -3.41
C TYR A 165 8.85 21.13 -4.07
N ASN A 166 8.42 21.33 -5.31
CA ASN A 166 8.65 22.58 -6.06
C ASN A 166 8.01 23.79 -5.38
N LEU A 167 6.79 23.61 -4.83
CA LEU A 167 6.14 24.67 -4.06
C LEU A 167 6.97 25.05 -2.83
N LYS A 168 7.40 24.10 -2.03
CA LYS A 168 8.21 24.33 -0.83
C LYS A 168 9.53 25.02 -1.15
N MET A 169 10.23 24.56 -2.18
CA MET A 169 11.54 25.14 -2.59
C MET A 169 11.43 26.57 -3.12
N ASN A 170 10.28 26.96 -3.66
CA ASN A 170 10.05 28.28 -4.23
C ASN A 170 9.17 29.19 -3.36
N MET A 171 8.77 28.76 -2.18
CA MET A 171 7.90 29.57 -1.28
C MET A 171 8.47 30.96 -0.97
N THR A 172 9.79 31.10 -0.90
CA THR A 172 10.46 32.40 -0.64
C THR A 172 10.25 33.42 -1.76
N LYS A 173 9.95 32.95 -2.99
CA LYS A 173 9.72 33.78 -4.16
C LYS A 173 8.28 34.29 -4.26
N ILE A 174 7.37 33.76 -3.46
CA ILE A 174 5.95 34.11 -3.48
C ILE A 174 5.74 35.32 -2.57
N ALA A 175 5.35 36.45 -3.18
CA ALA A 175 4.98 37.65 -2.42
C ALA A 175 3.60 37.51 -1.80
N ARG A 176 3.36 38.16 -0.64
CA ARG A 176 2.06 38.21 0.04
C ARG A 176 1.45 36.85 0.38
N LYS A 177 2.27 35.86 0.68
CA LYS A 177 1.84 34.53 1.11
C LYS A 177 1.30 34.54 2.55
N ASN A 178 0.31 33.69 2.82
CA ASN A 178 0.03 33.27 4.18
C ASN A 178 0.99 32.11 4.51
N PRO A 179 1.95 32.29 5.43
CA PRO A 179 2.99 31.31 5.68
C PRO A 179 2.49 30.01 6.31
N ASN A 180 1.28 30.02 6.87
CA ASN A 180 0.73 28.93 7.66
C ASN A 180 -0.32 28.10 6.91
N THR A 181 -0.62 28.44 5.64
CA THR A 181 -1.69 27.78 4.91
C THR A 181 -1.23 27.38 3.51
N MET A 182 -1.33 26.09 3.21
CA MET A 182 -1.11 25.53 1.89
C MET A 182 -2.33 24.70 1.51
N TYR A 183 -2.76 24.83 0.25
CA TYR A 183 -3.93 24.15 -0.28
C TYR A 183 -3.52 23.14 -1.35
N GLY A 184 -4.16 21.97 -1.33
CA GLY A 184 -4.17 21.03 -2.44
C GLY A 184 -5.54 21.06 -3.09
N PHE A 185 -5.58 21.19 -4.40
CA PHE A 185 -6.80 21.10 -5.18
C PHE A 185 -6.71 19.93 -6.15
N GLU A 186 -7.77 19.16 -6.22
CA GLU A 186 -7.96 18.17 -7.26
C GLU A 186 -9.05 18.71 -8.21
N ASP A 187 -8.70 18.84 -9.49
CA ASP A 187 -9.60 19.25 -10.55
C ASP A 187 -9.88 18.01 -11.41
N TYR A 188 -11.10 17.52 -11.35
CA TYR A 188 -11.55 16.42 -12.17
C TYR A 188 -12.07 16.99 -13.48
N MET A 189 -11.35 16.74 -14.57
CA MET A 189 -11.81 17.14 -15.90
C MET A 189 -13.16 16.46 -16.22
N GLU A 190 -14.04 17.14 -16.96
CA GLU A 190 -15.38 16.65 -17.36
C GLU A 190 -15.39 15.27 -18.03
N GLU A 191 -14.28 14.83 -18.61
CA GLU A 191 -14.12 13.48 -19.19
C GLU A 191 -14.24 12.32 -18.17
N PHE A 192 -14.13 12.61 -16.86
CA PHE A 192 -14.32 11.63 -15.78
C PHE A 192 -15.70 11.72 -15.11
N SER A 193 -16.51 12.73 -15.46
CA SER A 193 -17.85 12.92 -14.87
C SER A 193 -18.93 12.04 -15.51
N SER A 194 -18.58 11.24 -16.51
CA SER A 194 -19.51 10.36 -17.22
C SER A 194 -19.56 8.93 -16.70
N ASP A 195 -18.75 8.59 -15.68
CA ASP A 195 -18.87 7.31 -14.98
C ASP A 195 -19.84 7.52 -13.79
N PRO A 196 -21.01 6.89 -13.80
CA PRO A 196 -21.91 6.94 -12.64
C PRO A 196 -21.25 6.23 -11.46
N LEU A 197 -21.21 6.93 -10.34
CA LEU A 197 -20.85 6.41 -9.01
C LEU A 197 -21.71 5.21 -8.61
#